data_9a3c23ed44e1c7498b06fff6b35b958f
#
_entry.id   9a3c23ed44e1c7498b06fff6b35b958f
#
_cell.length_a   1.000
_cell.length_b   1.000
_cell.length_c   1.000
_cell.angle_alpha   90.00
_cell.angle_beta   90.00
_cell.angle_gamma   90.00
#
_symmetry.space_group_name_H-M   'P 1'
#
loop_
_entity.id
_entity.type
_entity.pdbx_description
1 polymer ?
#
loop_
_entity_poly.entity_id
_entity_poly.type
_entity_poly.pdbx_seq_one_letter_code
_entity_poly.pdbx_strand_id
1 'polypeptide(L)'
;MSINHVVLTGKVAEPGPTLTYSAAAKPETKLTLIVSDGKGEQTFHLFVPIFIYGAGAEKAAAEVDAGDTIVVEGRLRWKSTPKKDGSRLGLCVTTFGVDILVKAAGSDGAAAELPLTAS
;
A
#
# COMPACT_ATOMS: atom_id res chain seq x y z
N MET A 1 -25.89 -4.41 -12.05
CA MET A 1 -24.48 -4.25 -12.37
C MET A 1 -23.78 -3.46 -11.27
N SER A 2 -22.56 -3.82 -10.95
CA SER A 2 -21.81 -3.12 -9.92
C SER A 2 -20.41 -2.81 -10.43
N ILE A 3 -19.84 -1.75 -9.90
CA ILE A 3 -18.47 -1.37 -10.20
C ILE A 3 -17.69 -1.45 -8.90
N ASN A 4 -16.53 -2.11 -8.97
CA ASN A 4 -15.63 -2.19 -7.82
C ASN A 4 -14.26 -1.75 -8.30
N HIS A 5 -13.98 -0.47 -8.11
CA HIS A 5 -12.75 0.13 -8.59
C HIS A 5 -12.30 1.17 -7.58
N VAL A 6 -11.11 1.01 -7.07
CA VAL A 6 -10.57 1.88 -6.05
C VAL A 6 -9.25 2.45 -6.53
N VAL A 7 -9.07 3.74 -6.37
CA VAL A 7 -7.80 4.40 -6.66
C VAL A 7 -7.41 5.18 -5.41
N LEU A 8 -6.23 4.88 -4.89
CA LEU A 8 -5.74 5.54 -3.69
C LEU A 8 -4.32 5.99 -3.89
N THR A 9 -3.97 7.11 -3.28
CA THR A 9 -2.62 7.60 -3.23
C THR A 9 -2.26 7.82 -1.78
N GLY A 10 -1.09 7.40 -1.37
CA GLY A 10 -0.67 7.57 0.00
C GLY A 10 0.75 7.11 0.20
N LYS A 11 1.17 7.10 1.45
CA LYS A 11 2.52 6.69 1.81
C LYS A 11 2.52 5.28 2.34
N VAL A 12 3.57 4.56 2.06
CA VAL A 12 3.73 3.19 2.54
C VAL A 12 4.17 3.23 3.99
N ALA A 13 3.42 2.57 4.86
CA ALA A 13 3.73 2.52 6.28
C ALA A 13 4.87 1.55 6.55
N GLU A 14 5.55 1.77 7.67
CA GLU A 14 6.55 0.82 8.11
C GLU A 14 5.88 -0.48 8.51
N PRO A 15 6.48 -1.61 8.27
CA PRO A 15 7.86 -1.82 7.84
C PRO A 15 8.04 -1.85 6.32
N GLY A 16 7.03 -1.51 5.56
CA GLY A 16 7.09 -1.58 4.13
C GLY A 16 6.47 -2.87 3.62
N PRO A 17 6.71 -3.20 2.35
CA PRO A 17 6.08 -4.39 1.77
C PRO A 17 6.70 -5.67 2.30
N THR A 18 5.85 -6.68 2.46
CA THR A 18 6.27 -8.01 2.88
C THR A 18 5.84 -8.99 1.79
N LEU A 19 6.82 -9.66 1.20
CA LEU A 19 6.57 -10.62 0.13
C LEU A 19 6.46 -12.03 0.71
N THR A 20 5.41 -12.73 0.34
CA THR A 20 5.26 -14.13 0.71
C THR A 20 4.84 -14.91 -0.54
N TYR A 21 4.94 -16.23 -0.45
CA TYR A 21 4.50 -17.10 -1.53
C TYR A 21 3.46 -18.06 -0.99
N SER A 22 2.39 -18.27 -1.77
CA SER A 22 1.35 -19.20 -1.37
C SER A 22 1.85 -20.64 -1.51
N ALA A 23 1.02 -21.59 -1.08
CA ALA A 23 1.37 -23.00 -1.21
C ALA A 23 1.59 -23.38 -2.67
N ALA A 24 0.99 -22.67 -3.61
CA ALA A 24 1.20 -22.90 -5.03
C ALA A 24 2.36 -22.08 -5.57
N ALA A 25 3.19 -21.53 -4.70
CA ALA A 25 4.36 -20.73 -5.06
C ALA A 25 4.00 -19.45 -5.82
N LYS A 26 2.84 -18.89 -5.54
CA LYS A 26 2.42 -17.64 -6.18
C LYS A 26 2.78 -16.47 -5.27
N PRO A 27 3.39 -15.42 -5.82
CA PRO A 27 3.83 -14.30 -4.98
C PRO A 27 2.67 -13.42 -4.54
N GLU A 28 2.76 -12.92 -3.33
CA GLU A 28 1.80 -11.99 -2.78
C GLU A 28 2.56 -11.01 -1.89
N THR A 29 2.36 -9.72 -2.10
CA THR A 29 2.99 -8.70 -1.28
C THR A 29 1.92 -7.94 -0.52
N LYS A 30 2.14 -7.78 0.77
CA LYS A 30 1.24 -7.03 1.62
C LYS A 30 1.94 -5.76 2.09
N LEU A 31 1.25 -4.65 2.05
CA LEU A 31 1.72 -3.42 2.65
C LEU A 31 0.54 -2.65 3.19
N THR A 32 0.81 -1.67 4.03
CA THR A 32 -0.22 -0.78 4.54
C THR A 32 -0.01 0.59 3.94
N LEU A 33 -1.05 1.15 3.37
CA LEU A 33 -1.02 2.46 2.77
C LEU A 33 -1.64 3.46 3.73
N ILE A 34 -0.95 4.55 3.99
CA ILE A 34 -1.47 5.62 4.82
C ILE A 34 -2.06 6.67 3.90
N VAL A 35 -3.38 6.78 3.93
CA VAL A 35 -4.09 7.75 3.10
C VAL A 35 -4.52 8.89 4.01
N SER A 36 -4.09 10.09 3.71
CA SER A 36 -4.45 11.26 4.51
C SER A 36 -5.57 11.99 3.80
N ASP A 37 -6.60 12.34 4.56
CA ASP A 37 -7.77 12.98 4.00
C ASP A 37 -8.17 14.10 4.95
N GLY A 38 -8.78 15.15 4.39
CA GLY A 38 -9.19 16.28 5.18
C GLY A 38 -8.35 17.50 4.92
N LYS A 39 -8.58 18.53 5.71
CA LYS A 39 -7.85 19.78 5.57
C LYS A 39 -7.46 20.32 6.93
N GLY A 40 -6.23 20.81 7.02
CA GLY A 40 -5.76 21.48 8.22
C GLY A 40 -5.93 20.60 9.44
N GLU A 41 -6.62 21.13 10.43
CA GLU A 41 -6.80 20.40 11.68
C GLU A 41 -7.78 19.27 11.56
N GLN A 42 -8.48 19.17 10.44
CA GLN A 42 -9.45 18.11 10.21
C GLN A 42 -8.85 16.97 9.40
N THR A 43 -7.57 16.78 9.45
CA THR A 43 -6.91 15.72 8.69
C THR A 43 -7.07 14.39 9.40
N PHE A 44 -7.47 13.39 8.64
CA PHE A 44 -7.61 12.03 9.12
C PHE A 44 -6.63 11.14 8.37
N HIS A 45 -6.19 10.08 9.02
CA HIS A 45 -5.31 9.10 8.39
C HIS A 45 -6.01 7.76 8.36
N LEU A 46 -6.07 7.19 7.16
CA LEU A 46 -6.63 5.86 6.99
C LEU A 46 -5.49 4.89 6.74
N PHE A 47 -5.51 3.77 7.42
CA PHE A 47 -4.52 2.72 7.22
C PHE A 47 -5.17 1.61 6.44
N VAL A 48 -4.83 1.50 5.17
CA VAL A 48 -5.51 0.61 4.24
C VAL A 48 -4.59 -0.55 3.89
N PRO A 49 -4.99 -1.79 4.19
CA PRO A 49 -4.18 -2.94 3.77
C PRO A 49 -4.26 -3.11 2.26
N ILE A 50 -3.10 -3.27 1.64
CA ILE A 50 -3.00 -3.47 0.20
C ILE A 50 -2.36 -4.83 -0.04
N PHE A 51 -3.00 -5.64 -0.88
CA PHE A 51 -2.46 -6.95 -1.26
C PHE A 51 -2.19 -6.94 -2.74
N ILE A 52 -0.96 -7.22 -3.12
CA ILE A 52 -0.50 -7.20 -4.51
C ILE A 52 -0.18 -8.62 -4.91
N TYR A 53 -0.67 -9.05 -6.06
CA TYR A 53 -0.51 -10.43 -6.50
C TYR A 53 0.26 -10.50 -7.81
N GLY A 54 0.86 -11.66 -8.06
CA GLY A 54 1.52 -11.94 -9.33
C GLY A 54 2.85 -11.24 -9.48
N ALA A 55 3.25 -10.98 -10.71
CA ALA A 55 4.53 -10.35 -10.99
C ALA A 55 4.66 -8.98 -10.33
N GLY A 56 3.53 -8.28 -10.20
CA GLY A 56 3.56 -6.99 -9.51
C GLY A 56 3.91 -7.10 -8.05
N ALA A 57 3.63 -8.24 -7.42
CA ALA A 57 4.00 -8.45 -6.02
C ALA A 57 5.51 -8.48 -5.85
N GLU A 58 6.19 -9.20 -6.73
CA GLU A 58 7.65 -9.27 -6.65
C GLU A 58 8.28 -7.93 -6.96
N LYS A 59 7.74 -7.23 -7.95
CA LYS A 59 8.25 -5.92 -8.30
C LYS A 59 8.06 -4.93 -7.15
N ALA A 60 6.89 -4.94 -6.53
CA ALA A 60 6.63 -4.03 -5.42
C ALA A 60 7.56 -4.33 -4.24
N ALA A 61 7.78 -5.61 -3.94
CA ALA A 61 8.66 -5.95 -2.84
C ALA A 61 10.09 -5.49 -3.10
N ALA A 62 10.50 -5.48 -4.36
CA ALA A 62 11.86 -5.08 -4.70
C ALA A 62 12.04 -3.57 -4.78
N GLU A 63 10.99 -2.85 -5.18
CA GLU A 63 11.14 -1.43 -5.49
C GLU A 63 10.50 -0.46 -4.51
N VAL A 64 9.51 -0.91 -3.76
CA VAL A 64 8.76 -0.04 -2.86
C VAL A 64 9.35 -0.12 -1.46
N ASP A 65 9.55 1.04 -0.85
CA ASP A 65 10.05 1.11 0.52
C ASP A 65 9.09 1.88 1.40
N ALA A 66 9.19 1.68 2.71
CA ALA A 66 8.38 2.46 3.64
C ALA A 66 8.66 3.94 3.43
N GLY A 67 7.62 4.74 3.46
CA GLY A 67 7.74 6.17 3.23
C GLY A 67 7.55 6.60 1.79
N ASP A 68 7.61 5.67 0.86
CA ASP A 68 7.35 6.02 -0.55
C ASP A 68 5.91 6.44 -0.72
N THR A 69 5.67 7.37 -1.64
CA THR A 69 4.31 7.73 -2.03
C THR A 69 3.97 6.94 -3.27
N ILE A 70 2.90 6.17 -3.21
CA ILE A 70 2.51 5.32 -4.32
C ILE A 70 1.05 5.56 -4.68
N VAL A 71 0.69 5.16 -5.89
CA VAL A 71 -0.70 5.12 -6.31
C VAL A 71 -1.09 3.66 -6.51
N VAL A 72 -2.25 3.31 -5.98
CA VAL A 72 -2.78 1.96 -6.04
C VAL A 72 -4.11 2.01 -6.75
N GLU A 73 -4.27 1.17 -7.76
CA GLU A 73 -5.54 1.05 -8.45
C GLU A 73 -5.94 -0.41 -8.38
N GLY A 74 -7.07 -0.70 -7.79
CA GLY A 74 -7.46 -2.07 -7.58
C GLY A 74 -8.91 -2.20 -7.18
N ARG A 75 -9.20 -3.21 -6.40
CA ARG A 75 -10.56 -3.54 -6.00
C ARG A 75 -10.66 -3.67 -4.50
N LEU A 76 -11.82 -3.32 -3.98
CA LEU A 76 -12.10 -3.46 -2.56
C LEU A 76 -12.55 -4.90 -2.30
N ARG A 77 -11.98 -5.51 -1.27
CA ARG A 77 -12.29 -6.88 -0.93
C ARG A 77 -12.33 -7.08 0.57
N TRP A 78 -12.99 -8.15 1.01
CA TRP A 78 -12.89 -8.62 2.38
C TRP A 78 -11.76 -9.62 2.46
N LYS A 79 -11.00 -9.55 3.53
CA LYS A 79 -9.95 -10.53 3.76
C LYS A 79 -9.95 -10.93 5.22
N SER A 80 -9.87 -12.24 5.46
CA SER A 80 -9.82 -12.77 6.81
C SER A 80 -8.37 -12.76 7.29
N THR A 81 -8.16 -12.26 8.49
CA THR A 81 -6.83 -12.18 9.07
C THR A 81 -6.84 -12.93 10.39
N PRO A 82 -5.94 -13.89 10.60
CA PRO A 82 -5.91 -14.62 11.88
C PRO A 82 -5.50 -13.68 13.01
N LYS A 83 -6.14 -13.86 14.15
CA LYS A 83 -5.83 -13.12 15.37
C LYS A 83 -5.72 -14.10 16.50
N LYS A 84 -5.17 -13.65 17.64
CA LYS A 84 -5.03 -14.54 18.79
C LYS A 84 -6.36 -15.10 19.26
N ASP A 85 -7.40 -14.32 19.15
CA ASP A 85 -8.73 -14.74 19.61
C ASP A 85 -9.64 -15.11 18.45
N GLY A 86 -9.08 -15.54 17.33
CA GLY A 86 -9.85 -15.98 16.19
C GLY A 86 -9.49 -15.22 14.94
N SER A 87 -10.31 -15.34 13.91
CA SER A 87 -10.10 -14.64 12.66
C SER A 87 -10.92 -13.38 12.64
N ARG A 88 -10.44 -12.40 11.90
CA ARG A 88 -11.15 -11.14 11.75
C ARG A 88 -11.24 -10.79 10.28
N LEU A 89 -12.43 -10.39 9.83
CA LEU A 89 -12.61 -9.93 8.46
C LEU A 89 -12.40 -8.43 8.42
N GLY A 90 -11.69 -7.99 7.42
CA GLY A 90 -11.48 -6.56 7.21
C GLY A 90 -11.50 -6.23 5.75
N LEU A 91 -11.73 -4.96 5.45
CA LEU A 91 -11.66 -4.50 4.08
C LEU A 91 -10.21 -4.27 3.68
N CYS A 92 -9.90 -4.59 2.45
CA CYS A 92 -8.58 -4.35 1.90
C CYS A 92 -8.72 -4.02 0.42
N VAL A 93 -7.62 -3.62 -0.19
CA VAL A 93 -7.58 -3.37 -1.63
C VAL A 93 -6.65 -4.40 -2.23
N THR A 94 -7.10 -5.08 -3.28
CA THR A 94 -6.27 -6.02 -4.00
C THR A 94 -5.94 -5.45 -5.36
N THR A 95 -4.71 -5.70 -5.81
CA THR A 95 -4.24 -5.17 -7.07
C THR A 95 -3.17 -6.08 -7.64
N PHE A 96 -2.80 -5.86 -8.90
CA PHE A 96 -1.71 -6.60 -9.53
C PHE A 96 -0.46 -5.75 -9.69
N GLY A 97 -0.48 -4.53 -9.19
CA GLY A 97 0.71 -3.67 -9.22
C GLY A 97 0.42 -2.30 -8.67
N VAL A 98 1.48 -1.60 -8.32
CA VAL A 98 1.38 -0.23 -7.84
C VAL A 98 2.42 0.58 -8.56
N ASP A 99 2.24 1.90 -8.58
CA ASP A 99 3.20 2.80 -9.18
C ASP A 99 3.76 3.74 -8.13
N ILE A 100 5.06 3.97 -8.18
CA ILE A 100 5.71 4.86 -7.24
C ILE A 100 5.66 6.27 -7.81
N LEU A 101 5.07 7.18 -7.04
CA LEU A 101 5.01 8.57 -7.44
C LEU A 101 6.21 9.35 -6.91
N VAL A 102 6.57 9.11 -5.64
CA VAL A 102 7.68 9.81 -5.02
C VAL A 102 8.40 8.82 -4.11
N LYS A 103 9.70 8.65 -4.31
CA LYS A 103 10.49 7.78 -3.43
C LYS A 103 10.77 8.50 -2.11
N ALA A 104 10.84 7.73 -1.04
CA ALA A 104 11.18 8.27 0.26
C ALA A 104 12.57 8.86 0.21
N ALA A 105 12.74 9.94 0.92
CA ALA A 105 14.01 10.61 0.92
C ALA A 105 15.06 9.93 1.74
N GLY A 106 14.70 9.03 2.53
CA GLY A 106 15.56 8.45 3.52
C GLY A 106 16.97 8.33 3.17
N SER A 107 17.28 7.29 2.47
CA SER A 107 18.66 6.95 2.41
C SER A 107 19.49 7.90 1.62
N ASP A 108 19.06 8.44 0.57
CA ASP A 108 19.93 9.34 -0.13
C ASP A 108 19.60 10.77 0.09
N GLY A 109 18.61 11.08 0.78
CA GLY A 109 18.33 12.42 1.19
C GLY A 109 18.22 13.43 0.12
N ALA A 110 18.67 13.08 -0.99
CA ALA A 110 18.69 14.05 -2.01
C ALA A 110 17.35 14.45 -2.41
N ALA A 111 16.55 13.53 -2.45
CA ALA A 111 15.26 13.82 -2.89
C ALA A 111 14.60 14.77 -2.05
N ALA A 112 15.16 14.95 -0.99
CA ALA A 112 14.51 15.75 -0.10
C ALA A 112 14.12 16.99 -0.68
N GLU A 113 14.70 17.30 -1.51
CA GLU A 113 14.30 18.39 -1.88
C GLU A 113 13.17 18.47 -2.54
N LEU A 114 12.79 17.85 -2.78
CA LEU A 114 11.73 18.04 -3.40
C LEU A 114 10.81 18.66 -2.91
N PRO A 115 10.86 19.26 -2.89
CA PRO A 115 10.04 19.87 -2.35
C PRO A 115 8.84 19.93 -2.66
N LEU A 116 8.80 19.72 -2.86
CA LEU A 116 7.85 19.79 -3.08
C LEU A 116 6.98 19.51 -2.74
N THR A 117 7.10 19.36 -2.68
CA THR A 117 6.29 19.03 -2.55
C THR A 117 5.55 19.33 -1.90
N ALA A 118 5.64 19.68 -1.72
CA ALA A 118 5.01 20.01 -1.20
C ALA A 118 3.98 19.98 -1.08
N SER A 119 3.61 19.79 -1.07
CA SER A 119 2.55 19.94 -0.97
C SER A 119 1.82 19.64 -0.43
#